data_4fd8d5ee0a40c6d2e5e3b295d0260ad7
#
_entry.id   4fd8d5ee0a40c6d2e5e3b295d0260ad7
#
_cell.length_a   1.000
_cell.length_b   1.000
_cell.length_c   1.000
_cell.angle_alpha   90.00
_cell.angle_beta   90.00
_cell.angle_gamma   90.00
#
_symmetry.space_group_name_H-M   'P 1'
#
loop_
_entity.id
_entity.type
_entity.pdbx_description
1 polymer ?
#
loop_
_entity_poly.entity_id
_entity_poly.type
_entity_poly.pdbx_seq_one_letter_code
_entity_poly.pdbx_strand_id
1 'polypeptide(L)'
;LVITSPPYYKQRDYGKGGLGHEKKVEEYIAGLLEIFKECVRVIKDSGAIVFNIGDKYEDGNLLLVPYRFAIAVGQETNVRLLNEVTWVKTNPVPKQDKRKLIPSSEPFFIFVKSNKYFFDKDAFLGHMDYVRKKANGNGENVGKGYFNLIEASDLSADQKQQCRERLQEVIWEVKTGKIEGFRLKIKGIHAEPYGGQNGGRKIHLDRDGFTVIKIYGKSLKRDIIESPVETIKGNIHPAIYPEYIVQEFLKLLTQKNDVVLDPFLGSGTTAMVAKKMERNYIGIEVNADYCEYAEKRLATVQKEMAMELFI
;
A
#
# COMPACT_ATOMS: atom_id res chain seq x y z
N LEU A 1 -5.01 1.99 15.00
CA LEU A 1 -5.36 1.65 13.63
C LEU A 1 -6.70 0.95 13.58
N VAL A 2 -7.57 1.30 12.63
CA VAL A 2 -8.65 0.42 12.17
C VAL A 2 -8.21 -0.16 10.84
N ILE A 3 -8.32 -1.48 10.65
CA ILE A 3 -8.08 -2.14 9.37
C ILE A 3 -9.06 -3.28 9.18
N THR A 4 -9.77 -3.29 8.05
CA THR A 4 -10.85 -4.24 7.82
C THR A 4 -11.17 -4.46 6.34
N SER A 5 -11.79 -5.62 6.07
CA SER A 5 -12.44 -5.97 4.82
C SER A 5 -13.88 -6.37 5.14
N PRO A 6 -14.85 -5.45 5.01
CA PRO A 6 -16.27 -5.75 5.30
C PRO A 6 -16.82 -6.80 4.34
N PRO A 7 -17.97 -7.39 4.63
CA PRO A 7 -18.72 -8.20 3.67
C PRO A 7 -18.96 -7.42 2.37
N TYR A 8 -18.59 -8.00 1.22
CA TYR A 8 -18.73 -7.31 -0.07
C TYR A 8 -20.16 -7.43 -0.60
N TYR A 9 -20.63 -6.36 -1.22
CA TYR A 9 -21.96 -6.27 -1.79
C TYR A 9 -22.28 -7.44 -2.73
N LYS A 10 -23.26 -8.29 -2.35
CA LYS A 10 -23.74 -9.47 -3.09
C LYS A 10 -22.65 -10.39 -3.66
N GLN A 11 -21.48 -10.47 -3.04
CA GLN A 11 -20.41 -11.35 -3.54
C GLN A 11 -20.40 -12.72 -2.89
N ARG A 12 -20.77 -12.81 -1.62
CA ARG A 12 -20.75 -14.04 -0.85
C ARG A 12 -21.89 -14.05 0.15
N ASP A 13 -22.31 -15.24 0.54
CA ASP A 13 -23.23 -15.43 1.64
C ASP A 13 -22.43 -15.53 2.94
N TYR A 14 -22.61 -14.57 3.83
CA TYR A 14 -21.99 -14.53 5.16
C TYR A 14 -22.97 -15.00 6.26
N GLY A 15 -24.12 -15.56 5.90
CA GLY A 15 -25.17 -16.00 6.82
C GLY A 15 -26.32 -14.99 6.95
N LYS A 16 -27.26 -15.26 7.87
CA LYS A 16 -28.44 -14.43 8.07
C LYS A 16 -28.09 -13.15 8.82
N GLY A 17 -28.40 -12.02 8.21
CA GLY A 17 -28.23 -10.68 8.81
C GLY A 17 -26.85 -10.07 8.54
N GLY A 18 -26.77 -8.75 8.60
CA GLY A 18 -25.56 -7.99 8.36
C GLY A 18 -25.47 -7.39 6.95
N LEU A 19 -24.34 -6.74 6.69
CA LEU A 19 -24.04 -6.08 5.42
C LEU A 19 -23.77 -7.08 4.28
N GLY A 20 -23.99 -6.64 3.05
CA GLY A 20 -23.66 -7.37 1.84
C GLY A 20 -24.84 -8.05 1.15
N HIS A 21 -26.06 -7.99 1.75
CA HIS A 21 -27.27 -8.61 1.22
C HIS A 21 -28.33 -7.59 0.77
N GLU A 22 -28.00 -6.31 0.79
CA GLU A 22 -28.93 -5.22 0.47
C GLU A 22 -29.43 -5.35 -0.97
N LYS A 23 -30.64 -4.85 -1.22
CA LYS A 23 -31.22 -4.89 -2.57
C LYS A 23 -30.52 -3.93 -3.51
N LYS A 24 -30.10 -2.76 -3.00
CA LYS A 24 -29.44 -1.70 -3.76
C LYS A 24 -28.06 -1.40 -3.21
N VAL A 25 -27.14 -1.02 -4.08
CA VAL A 25 -25.77 -0.66 -3.70
C VAL A 25 -25.74 0.57 -2.79
N GLU A 26 -26.68 1.50 -2.95
CA GLU A 26 -26.81 2.70 -2.13
C GLU A 26 -27.13 2.35 -0.67
N GLU A 27 -27.98 1.36 -0.45
CA GLU A 27 -28.33 0.85 0.90
C GLU A 27 -27.11 0.23 1.57
N TYR A 28 -26.32 -0.56 0.81
CA TYR A 28 -25.07 -1.13 1.29
C TYR A 28 -24.05 -0.04 1.67
N ILE A 29 -23.86 0.97 0.81
CA ILE A 29 -22.95 2.08 1.08
C ILE A 29 -23.40 2.85 2.34
N ALA A 30 -24.68 3.12 2.49
CA ALA A 30 -25.21 3.79 3.68
C ALA A 30 -24.95 3.00 4.95
N GLY A 31 -25.23 1.69 4.96
CA GLY A 31 -24.94 0.82 6.11
C GLY A 31 -23.46 0.73 6.46
N LEU A 32 -22.59 0.62 5.43
CA LEU A 32 -21.16 0.59 5.64
C LEU A 32 -20.62 1.93 6.18
N LEU A 33 -21.19 3.04 5.73
CA LEU A 33 -20.82 4.38 6.17
C LEU A 33 -21.14 4.61 7.66
N GLU A 34 -22.27 4.08 8.16
CA GLU A 34 -22.58 4.17 9.60
C GLU A 34 -21.52 3.45 10.45
N ILE A 35 -21.06 2.27 10.04
CA ILE A 35 -19.96 1.56 10.73
C ILE A 35 -18.66 2.35 10.60
N PHE A 36 -18.38 2.93 9.45
CA PHE A 36 -17.22 3.78 9.27
C PHE A 36 -17.24 5.00 10.21
N LYS A 37 -18.39 5.66 10.38
CA LYS A 37 -18.56 6.77 11.33
C LYS A 37 -18.25 6.36 12.77
N GLU A 38 -18.67 5.14 13.17
CA GLU A 38 -18.29 4.59 14.47
C GLU A 38 -16.76 4.33 14.59
N CYS A 39 -16.12 3.85 13.53
CA CYS A 39 -14.68 3.75 13.48
C CYS A 39 -14.00 5.13 13.66
N VAL A 40 -14.53 6.17 12.99
CA VAL A 40 -14.06 7.56 13.15
C VAL A 40 -14.26 8.05 14.59
N ARG A 41 -15.39 7.70 15.23
CA ARG A 41 -15.67 8.10 16.62
C ARG A 41 -14.66 7.53 17.61
N VAL A 42 -14.29 6.26 17.46
CA VAL A 42 -13.44 5.56 18.45
C VAL A 42 -11.93 5.71 18.19
N ILE A 43 -11.53 6.03 16.96
CA ILE A 43 -10.12 6.15 16.63
C ILE A 43 -9.50 7.44 17.21
N LYS A 44 -8.24 7.36 17.66
CA LYS A 44 -7.46 8.51 18.08
C LYS A 44 -7.21 9.47 16.92
N ASP A 45 -6.97 10.75 17.20
CA ASP A 45 -6.60 11.74 16.18
C ASP A 45 -5.31 11.40 15.43
N SER A 46 -4.41 10.65 16.06
CA SER A 46 -3.19 10.12 15.47
C SER A 46 -3.37 8.78 14.76
N GLY A 47 -4.57 8.24 14.72
CA GLY A 47 -4.85 6.96 14.11
C GLY A 47 -5.19 7.05 12.62
N ALA A 48 -5.13 5.91 11.93
CA ALA A 48 -5.55 5.74 10.56
C ALA A 48 -6.64 4.67 10.45
N ILE A 49 -7.50 4.78 9.43
CA ILE A 49 -8.56 3.82 9.11
C ILE A 49 -8.29 3.28 7.72
N VAL A 50 -8.24 1.95 7.58
CA VAL A 50 -8.00 1.25 6.32
C VAL A 50 -9.18 0.34 5.99
N PHE A 51 -9.80 0.57 4.85
CA PHE A 51 -10.90 -0.25 4.34
C PHE A 51 -10.53 -0.87 3.00
N ASN A 52 -10.65 -2.20 2.91
CA ASN A 52 -10.58 -2.94 1.67
C ASN A 52 -11.99 -3.30 1.20
N ILE A 53 -12.36 -2.93 0.00
CA ILE A 53 -13.70 -3.18 -0.54
C ILE A 53 -13.56 -3.72 -1.96
N GLY A 54 -14.18 -4.89 -2.20
CA GLY A 54 -14.25 -5.46 -3.54
C GLY A 54 -15.37 -4.86 -4.37
N ASP A 55 -15.16 -4.82 -5.69
CA ASP A 55 -16.16 -4.32 -6.64
C ASP A 55 -17.04 -5.45 -7.20
N LYS A 56 -18.18 -5.11 -7.76
CA LYS A 56 -19.21 -6.03 -8.27
C LYS A 56 -19.68 -5.63 -9.66
N TYR A 57 -19.88 -6.62 -10.50
CA TYR A 57 -20.64 -6.47 -11.73
C TYR A 57 -22.12 -6.84 -11.51
N GLU A 58 -23.03 -6.00 -11.96
CA GLU A 58 -24.47 -6.26 -12.01
C GLU A 58 -25.00 -5.83 -13.39
N ASP A 59 -25.74 -6.68 -14.06
CA ASP A 59 -26.27 -6.47 -15.42
C ASP A 59 -25.22 -6.00 -16.45
N GLY A 60 -24.03 -6.50 -16.34
CA GLY A 60 -22.93 -6.15 -17.22
C GLY A 60 -22.16 -4.89 -16.85
N ASN A 61 -22.63 -4.09 -15.89
CA ASN A 61 -22.02 -2.88 -15.40
C ASN A 61 -21.11 -3.16 -14.19
N LEU A 62 -19.94 -2.52 -14.15
CA LEU A 62 -19.13 -2.42 -12.95
C LEU A 62 -19.72 -1.35 -12.05
N LEU A 63 -20.07 -1.71 -10.81
CA LEU A 63 -20.82 -0.82 -9.91
C LEU A 63 -19.96 0.26 -9.25
N LEU A 64 -18.64 0.14 -9.29
CA LEU A 64 -17.68 1.04 -8.64
C LEU A 64 -17.93 1.18 -7.13
N VAL A 65 -18.30 0.07 -6.48
CA VAL A 65 -18.66 0.02 -5.05
C VAL A 65 -17.56 0.64 -4.16
N PRO A 66 -16.26 0.32 -4.34
CA PRO A 66 -15.19 0.90 -3.51
C PRO A 66 -15.15 2.43 -3.60
N TYR A 67 -15.26 2.95 -4.82
CA TYR A 67 -15.14 4.40 -5.07
C TYR A 67 -16.41 5.17 -4.63
N ARG A 68 -17.59 4.58 -4.77
CA ARG A 68 -18.83 5.13 -4.20
C ARG A 68 -18.72 5.28 -2.69
N PHE A 69 -18.17 4.27 -2.01
CA PHE A 69 -17.91 4.35 -0.57
C PHE A 69 -16.90 5.45 -0.23
N ALA A 70 -15.75 5.50 -0.90
CA ALA A 70 -14.73 6.50 -0.63
C ALA A 70 -15.24 7.95 -0.84
N ILE A 71 -16.07 8.17 -1.86
CA ILE A 71 -16.73 9.46 -2.13
C ILE A 71 -17.73 9.78 -1.02
N ALA A 72 -18.58 8.83 -0.60
CA ALA A 72 -19.54 9.04 0.47
C ALA A 72 -18.85 9.39 1.81
N VAL A 73 -17.74 8.72 2.13
CA VAL A 73 -16.91 9.07 3.30
C VAL A 73 -16.44 10.51 3.24
N GLY A 74 -15.92 10.95 2.09
CA GLY A 74 -15.45 12.33 1.90
C GLY A 74 -16.56 13.39 1.97
N GLN A 75 -17.79 13.02 1.64
CA GLN A 75 -18.94 13.92 1.67
C GLN A 75 -19.60 14.01 3.06
N GLU A 76 -19.59 12.92 3.82
CA GLU A 76 -20.37 12.82 5.06
C GLU A 76 -19.50 12.80 6.33
N THR A 77 -18.18 12.86 6.20
CA THR A 77 -17.27 12.88 7.34
C THR A 77 -16.18 13.93 7.17
N ASN A 78 -15.50 14.27 8.27
CA ASN A 78 -14.38 15.21 8.26
C ASN A 78 -13.00 14.53 8.12
N VAL A 79 -12.96 13.23 7.79
CA VAL A 79 -11.69 12.54 7.57
C VAL A 79 -11.17 12.77 6.15
N ARG A 80 -9.86 12.68 5.98
CA ARG A 80 -9.22 12.80 4.66
C ARG A 80 -8.85 11.43 4.14
N LEU A 81 -9.14 11.18 2.87
CA LEU A 81 -8.53 10.09 2.13
C LEU A 81 -7.05 10.43 1.88
N LEU A 82 -6.15 9.67 2.52
CA LEU A 82 -4.71 9.90 2.42
C LEU A 82 -4.11 9.22 1.19
N ASN A 83 -4.41 7.94 1.02
CA ASN A 83 -3.94 7.14 -0.11
C ASN A 83 -4.98 6.07 -0.49
N GLU A 84 -4.96 5.69 -1.75
CA GLU A 84 -5.40 4.38 -2.21
C GLU A 84 -4.16 3.50 -2.38
N VAL A 85 -4.17 2.31 -1.79
CA VAL A 85 -3.15 1.28 -2.02
C VAL A 85 -3.81 0.13 -2.77
N THR A 86 -3.33 -0.17 -3.96
CA THR A 86 -3.89 -1.24 -4.79
C THR A 86 -3.22 -2.58 -4.48
N TRP A 87 -4.00 -3.54 -4.02
CA TRP A 87 -3.57 -4.92 -3.99
C TRP A 87 -3.72 -5.57 -5.36
N VAL A 88 -2.61 -5.99 -5.94
CA VAL A 88 -2.57 -6.77 -7.18
C VAL A 88 -2.42 -8.25 -6.84
N LYS A 89 -3.43 -9.04 -7.22
CA LYS A 89 -3.48 -10.48 -7.01
C LYS A 89 -2.63 -11.18 -8.05
N THR A 90 -1.54 -11.84 -7.63
CA THR A 90 -0.63 -12.54 -8.56
C THR A 90 -1.21 -13.86 -9.09
N ASN A 91 -2.23 -14.42 -8.41
CA ASN A 91 -2.97 -15.63 -8.80
C ASN A 91 -4.50 -15.39 -8.73
N PRO A 92 -5.06 -14.48 -9.54
CA PRO A 92 -6.50 -14.20 -9.52
C PRO A 92 -7.29 -15.46 -9.86
N VAL A 93 -8.49 -15.59 -9.26
CA VAL A 93 -9.39 -16.72 -9.56
C VAL A 93 -9.78 -16.65 -11.03
N PRO A 94 -9.53 -17.70 -11.81
CA PRO A 94 -9.88 -17.72 -13.24
C PRO A 94 -11.40 -17.62 -13.42
N LYS A 95 -11.84 -16.68 -14.23
CA LYS A 95 -13.23 -16.56 -14.67
C LYS A 95 -13.30 -16.74 -16.17
N GLN A 96 -14.17 -17.63 -16.62
CA GLN A 96 -14.39 -17.85 -18.05
C GLN A 96 -15.43 -16.84 -18.60
N ASP A 97 -15.05 -15.58 -18.70
CA ASP A 97 -15.87 -14.56 -19.34
C ASP A 97 -15.17 -14.13 -20.64
N LYS A 98 -15.86 -14.26 -21.79
CA LYS A 98 -15.29 -13.93 -23.10
C LYS A 98 -15.21 -12.43 -23.39
N ARG A 99 -15.88 -11.59 -22.58
CA ARG A 99 -16.04 -10.14 -22.83
C ARG A 99 -15.59 -9.26 -21.67
N LYS A 100 -15.01 -9.84 -20.62
CA LYS A 100 -14.51 -9.11 -19.44
C LYS A 100 -13.14 -9.59 -19.06
N LEU A 101 -12.31 -8.67 -18.57
CA LEU A 101 -11.04 -9.01 -17.97
C LEU A 101 -11.24 -9.62 -16.57
N ILE A 102 -10.29 -10.42 -16.14
CA ILE A 102 -10.30 -11.02 -14.80
C ILE A 102 -10.00 -9.93 -13.77
N PRO A 103 -10.89 -9.67 -12.77
CA PRO A 103 -10.59 -8.74 -11.70
C PRO A 103 -9.40 -9.24 -10.88
N SER A 104 -8.26 -8.60 -11.04
CA SER A 104 -6.99 -8.97 -10.40
C SER A 104 -6.49 -7.95 -9.40
N SER A 105 -7.28 -6.94 -9.07
CA SER A 105 -6.90 -5.91 -8.10
C SER A 105 -8.07 -5.54 -7.18
N GLU A 106 -7.72 -5.08 -5.97
CA GLU A 106 -8.66 -4.52 -5.00
C GLU A 106 -8.01 -3.30 -4.31
N PRO A 107 -8.76 -2.20 -4.10
CA PRO A 107 -8.26 -1.03 -3.41
C PRO A 107 -8.34 -1.17 -1.89
N PHE A 108 -7.32 -0.61 -1.21
CA PHE A 108 -7.32 -0.30 0.21
C PHE A 108 -7.29 1.21 0.36
N PHE A 109 -8.31 1.79 0.95
CA PHE A 109 -8.37 3.22 1.21
C PHE A 109 -7.84 3.53 2.61
N ILE A 110 -6.89 4.45 2.71
CA ILE A 110 -6.33 4.93 3.98
C ILE A 110 -6.92 6.29 4.29
N PHE A 111 -7.66 6.39 5.39
CA PHE A 111 -8.24 7.63 5.89
C PHE A 111 -7.58 8.06 7.20
N VAL A 112 -7.48 9.37 7.41
CA VAL A 112 -6.89 9.96 8.62
C VAL A 112 -7.72 11.15 9.10
N LYS A 113 -7.81 11.35 10.44
CA LYS A 113 -8.53 12.47 11.05
C LYS A 113 -7.71 13.77 11.05
N SER A 114 -6.40 13.67 11.22
CA SER A 114 -5.52 14.82 11.40
C SER A 114 -4.19 14.63 10.67
N ASN A 115 -3.28 15.60 10.77
CA ASN A 115 -1.90 15.48 10.27
C ASN A 115 -0.94 14.79 11.26
N LYS A 116 -1.43 14.33 12.42
CA LYS A 116 -0.62 13.75 13.49
C LYS A 116 -0.56 12.22 13.45
N TYR A 117 -0.93 11.60 12.34
CA TYR A 117 -0.90 10.13 12.19
C TYR A 117 0.54 9.61 12.10
N PHE A 118 0.75 8.39 12.62
CA PHE A 118 2.00 7.66 12.43
C PHE A 118 2.06 7.13 10.99
N PHE A 119 3.23 7.27 10.35
CA PHE A 119 3.44 6.81 8.98
C PHE A 119 4.91 6.45 8.72
N ASP A 120 5.24 5.17 8.78
CA ASP A 120 6.59 4.65 8.48
C ASP A 120 6.67 4.09 7.07
N LYS A 121 6.86 4.97 6.10
CA LYS A 121 7.02 4.56 4.70
C LYS A 121 8.24 3.67 4.46
N ASP A 122 9.26 3.74 5.31
CA ASP A 122 10.49 2.97 5.13
C ASP A 122 10.31 1.51 5.55
N ALA A 123 9.48 1.25 6.56
CA ALA A 123 9.09 -0.09 6.96
C ALA A 123 8.13 -0.76 5.95
N PHE A 124 7.31 0.03 5.26
CA PHE A 124 6.36 -0.45 4.25
C PHE A 124 7.09 -1.04 3.05
N LEU A 125 6.78 -2.29 2.67
CA LEU A 125 7.42 -3.02 1.56
C LEU A 125 8.96 -3.03 1.64
N GLY A 126 9.51 -3.05 2.86
CA GLY A 126 10.96 -2.95 3.09
C GLY A 126 11.77 -4.07 2.44
N HIS A 127 11.21 -5.29 2.33
CA HIS A 127 11.86 -6.42 1.66
C HIS A 127 12.05 -6.19 0.14
N MET A 128 11.19 -5.42 -0.51
CA MET A 128 11.32 -5.09 -1.94
C MET A 128 12.53 -4.20 -2.21
N ASP A 129 12.93 -3.37 -1.24
CA ASP A 129 14.14 -2.55 -1.36
C ASP A 129 15.39 -3.42 -1.32
N TYR A 130 15.40 -4.46 -0.49
CA TYR A 130 16.50 -5.43 -0.44
C TYR A 130 16.65 -6.18 -1.77
N VAL A 131 15.55 -6.65 -2.35
CA VAL A 131 15.57 -7.34 -3.66
C VAL A 131 16.10 -6.43 -4.76
N ARG A 132 15.68 -5.16 -4.79
CA ARG A 132 16.15 -4.16 -5.76
C ARG A 132 17.65 -3.83 -5.58
N LYS A 133 18.12 -3.67 -4.34
CA LYS A 133 19.54 -3.46 -4.05
C LYS A 133 20.38 -4.62 -4.53
N LYS A 134 19.94 -5.86 -4.33
CA LYS A 134 20.62 -7.07 -4.79
C LYS A 134 20.64 -7.19 -6.33
N ALA A 135 19.57 -6.80 -7.01
CA ALA A 135 19.48 -6.82 -8.47
C ALA A 135 20.35 -5.75 -9.15
N ASN A 136 20.58 -4.61 -8.47
CA ASN A 136 21.38 -3.48 -9.02
C ASN A 136 22.90 -3.60 -8.77
N GLY A 137 23.37 -4.68 -8.15
CA GLY A 137 24.80 -4.93 -7.90
C GLY A 137 25.41 -4.06 -6.79
N ASN A 138 26.65 -4.36 -6.42
CA ASN A 138 27.38 -3.77 -5.28
C ASN A 138 27.96 -2.36 -5.54
N GLY A 139 27.24 -1.44 -6.17
CA GLY A 139 27.68 -0.03 -6.25
C GLY A 139 28.92 0.29 -7.12
N GLU A 140 29.66 -0.71 -7.61
CA GLU A 140 30.87 -0.51 -8.41
C GLU A 140 30.61 0.15 -9.77
N ASN A 141 29.40 -0.02 -10.32
CA ASN A 141 28.98 0.51 -11.61
C ASN A 141 28.06 1.74 -11.53
N VAL A 142 27.96 2.38 -10.36
CA VAL A 142 27.12 3.57 -10.19
C VAL A 142 27.56 4.67 -11.16
N GLY A 143 26.66 5.10 -12.03
CA GLY A 143 26.91 6.21 -12.95
C GLY A 143 27.68 5.87 -14.23
N LYS A 144 28.23 4.66 -14.41
CA LYS A 144 29.05 4.29 -15.58
C LYS A 144 28.36 4.57 -16.92
N GLY A 145 27.07 4.25 -17.05
CA GLY A 145 26.32 4.51 -18.26
C GLY A 145 26.11 6.00 -18.57
N TYR A 146 26.14 6.87 -17.57
CA TYR A 146 25.97 8.31 -17.77
C TYR A 146 27.21 8.97 -18.43
N PHE A 147 28.41 8.48 -18.18
CA PHE A 147 29.61 9.00 -18.87
C PHE A 147 29.51 8.81 -20.39
N ASN A 148 29.04 7.65 -20.83
CA ASN A 148 28.83 7.38 -22.26
C ASN A 148 27.73 8.31 -22.85
N LEU A 149 26.66 8.59 -22.08
CA LEU A 149 25.60 9.50 -22.52
C LEU A 149 26.09 10.95 -22.62
N ILE A 150 26.99 11.39 -21.72
CA ILE A 150 27.60 12.72 -21.79
C ILE A 150 28.43 12.84 -23.08
N GLU A 151 29.23 11.84 -23.38
CA GLU A 151 30.07 11.87 -24.59
C GLU A 151 29.23 11.88 -25.88
N ALA A 152 28.17 11.09 -25.92
CA ALA A 152 27.25 10.98 -27.04
C ALA A 152 26.29 12.18 -27.19
N SER A 153 26.29 13.11 -26.24
CA SER A 153 25.37 14.27 -26.25
C SER A 153 25.83 15.43 -27.12
N ASP A 154 24.89 16.29 -27.51
CA ASP A 154 25.15 17.53 -28.24
C ASP A 154 25.62 18.69 -27.33
N LEU A 155 25.98 18.41 -26.07
CA LEU A 155 26.55 19.40 -25.16
C LEU A 155 27.87 19.97 -25.68
N SER A 156 28.14 21.25 -25.43
CA SER A 156 29.45 21.85 -25.71
C SER A 156 30.53 21.17 -24.86
N ALA A 157 31.81 21.36 -25.27
CA ALA A 157 32.95 20.80 -24.54
C ALA A 157 32.95 21.21 -23.05
N ASP A 158 32.68 22.49 -22.78
CA ASP A 158 32.58 23.03 -21.42
C ASP A 158 31.42 22.43 -20.63
N GLN A 159 30.25 22.28 -21.25
CA GLN A 159 29.10 21.65 -20.64
C GLN A 159 29.34 20.15 -20.34
N LYS A 160 30.02 19.44 -21.24
CA LYS A 160 30.44 18.04 -21.00
C LYS A 160 31.38 17.95 -19.82
N GLN A 161 32.33 18.85 -19.69
CA GLN A 161 33.26 18.89 -18.56
C GLN A 161 32.52 19.13 -17.24
N GLN A 162 31.70 20.18 -17.18
CA GLN A 162 30.89 20.50 -16.00
C GLN A 162 29.94 19.34 -15.61
N CYS A 163 29.36 18.69 -16.61
CA CYS A 163 28.46 17.53 -16.37
C CYS A 163 29.25 16.34 -15.78
N ARG A 164 30.47 16.07 -16.27
CA ARG A 164 31.34 15.01 -15.70
C ARG A 164 31.71 15.30 -14.25
N GLU A 165 32.14 16.53 -13.95
CA GLU A 165 32.51 16.93 -12.59
C GLU A 165 31.29 16.78 -11.64
N ARG A 166 30.14 17.22 -12.06
CA ARG A 166 28.90 17.09 -11.28
C ARG A 166 28.50 15.64 -11.09
N LEU A 167 28.66 14.79 -12.12
CA LEU A 167 28.43 13.36 -12.05
C LEU A 167 29.39 12.68 -11.06
N GLN A 168 30.66 13.01 -11.08
CA GLN A 168 31.66 12.47 -10.15
C GLN A 168 31.32 12.84 -8.69
N GLU A 169 30.92 14.10 -8.44
CA GLU A 169 30.50 14.56 -7.13
C GLU A 169 29.32 13.74 -6.58
N VAL A 170 28.28 13.54 -7.37
CA VAL A 170 27.10 12.78 -6.90
C VAL A 170 27.38 11.29 -6.77
N ILE A 171 28.26 10.71 -7.58
CA ILE A 171 28.73 9.34 -7.40
C ILE A 171 29.45 9.20 -6.06
N TRP A 172 30.31 10.15 -5.71
CA TRP A 172 30.95 10.17 -4.40
C TRP A 172 29.94 10.29 -3.25
N GLU A 173 28.94 11.17 -3.40
CA GLU A 173 27.86 11.31 -2.40
C GLU A 173 27.07 10.00 -2.20
N VAL A 174 26.83 9.23 -3.27
CA VAL A 174 26.18 7.90 -3.15
C VAL A 174 27.10 6.91 -2.45
N LYS A 175 28.38 6.87 -2.83
CA LYS A 175 29.38 5.95 -2.24
C LYS A 175 29.60 6.21 -0.75
N THR A 176 29.51 7.46 -0.33
CA THR A 176 29.65 7.86 1.09
C THR A 176 28.33 7.80 1.87
N GLY A 177 27.22 7.41 1.23
CA GLY A 177 25.91 7.33 1.87
C GLY A 177 25.24 8.69 2.16
N LYS A 178 25.79 9.79 1.62
CA LYS A 178 25.23 11.14 1.79
C LYS A 178 23.89 11.30 1.05
N ILE A 179 23.73 10.59 -0.05
CA ILE A 179 22.49 10.45 -0.80
C ILE A 179 22.28 8.98 -1.20
N GLU A 180 21.01 8.58 -1.38
CA GLU A 180 20.64 7.19 -1.75
C GLU A 180 20.82 6.90 -3.23
N GLY A 181 20.81 7.95 -4.07
CA GLY A 181 20.95 7.81 -5.52
C GLY A 181 20.80 9.14 -6.25
N PHE A 182 20.89 9.08 -7.55
CA PHE A 182 20.67 10.23 -8.40
C PHE A 182 20.14 9.85 -9.79
N ARG A 183 19.64 10.85 -10.50
CA ARG A 183 19.31 10.77 -11.94
C ARG A 183 19.97 11.95 -12.64
N LEU A 184 20.72 11.67 -13.70
CA LEU A 184 21.21 12.67 -14.62
C LEU A 184 20.22 12.83 -15.78
N LYS A 185 19.87 14.07 -16.10
CA LYS A 185 19.09 14.44 -17.28
C LYS A 185 19.93 15.32 -18.17
N ILE A 186 20.01 15.00 -19.46
CA ILE A 186 20.77 15.72 -20.48
C ILE A 186 19.77 16.17 -21.54
N LYS A 187 19.85 17.45 -21.96
CA LYS A 187 19.01 18.04 -22.99
C LYS A 187 19.23 17.31 -24.32
N GLY A 188 18.15 17.03 -25.05
CA GLY A 188 18.20 16.26 -26.31
C GLY A 188 18.25 14.76 -26.17
N ILE A 189 18.71 14.21 -25.03
CA ILE A 189 18.75 12.75 -24.77
C ILE A 189 17.55 12.30 -23.93
N HIS A 190 17.21 13.06 -22.91
CA HIS A 190 16.13 12.69 -21.99
C HIS A 190 14.89 13.56 -22.21
N ALA A 191 13.72 12.94 -22.10
CA ALA A 191 12.48 13.69 -22.12
C ALA A 191 12.49 14.82 -21.08
N GLU A 192 11.98 15.97 -21.47
CA GLU A 192 11.82 17.11 -20.54
C GLU A 192 10.98 16.70 -19.32
N PRO A 193 11.22 17.32 -18.14
CA PRO A 193 10.40 17.05 -16.96
C PRO A 193 8.92 17.40 -17.28
N TYR A 194 8.05 16.40 -17.12
CA TYR A 194 6.62 16.57 -17.34
C TYR A 194 6.03 17.56 -16.32
N GLY A 195 5.12 18.41 -16.83
CA GLY A 195 4.17 19.17 -16.03
C GLY A 195 4.71 20.45 -15.45
N GLY A 196 4.33 21.57 -16.05
CA GLY A 196 4.00 22.90 -15.48
C GLY A 196 4.83 23.46 -14.33
N GLN A 197 5.85 22.79 -13.88
CA GLN A 197 6.77 23.29 -12.89
C GLN A 197 7.78 24.23 -13.55
N ASN A 198 7.45 25.50 -13.58
CA ASN A 198 8.38 26.58 -13.88
C ASN A 198 9.48 26.72 -12.81
N GLY A 199 9.96 25.60 -12.24
CA GLY A 199 10.90 25.56 -11.12
C GLY A 199 12.17 24.76 -11.42
N GLY A 200 13.29 25.26 -10.97
CA GLY A 200 14.60 24.68 -10.77
C GLY A 200 15.16 23.71 -11.84
N ARG A 201 14.52 22.58 -12.07
CA ARG A 201 15.02 21.53 -12.95
C ARG A 201 15.01 21.89 -14.43
N LYS A 202 13.94 22.53 -14.91
CA LYS A 202 13.83 22.99 -16.29
C LYS A 202 14.80 24.14 -16.55
N ILE A 203 14.90 25.07 -15.60
CA ILE A 203 15.84 26.20 -15.68
C ILE A 203 17.28 25.71 -15.82
N HIS A 204 17.70 24.71 -14.99
CA HIS A 204 19.05 24.13 -15.10
C HIS A 204 19.26 23.39 -16.42
N LEU A 205 18.24 22.60 -16.87
CA LEU A 205 18.34 21.88 -18.13
C LEU A 205 18.45 22.83 -19.33
N ASP A 206 17.72 23.94 -19.30
CA ASP A 206 17.74 24.93 -20.39
C ASP A 206 19.03 25.80 -20.37
N ARG A 207 19.53 26.18 -19.19
CA ARG A 207 20.71 27.01 -19.02
C ARG A 207 22.01 26.21 -19.19
N ASP A 208 22.11 25.05 -18.51
CA ASP A 208 23.35 24.31 -18.37
C ASP A 208 23.43 23.10 -19.34
N GLY A 209 22.32 22.79 -20.03
CA GLY A 209 22.20 21.64 -20.92
C GLY A 209 22.00 20.30 -20.17
N PHE A 210 22.13 20.29 -18.84
CA PHE A 210 21.93 19.10 -18.00
C PHE A 210 21.43 19.48 -16.61
N THR A 211 20.89 18.48 -15.90
CA THR A 211 20.54 18.62 -14.48
C THR A 211 20.72 17.28 -13.75
N VAL A 212 21.15 17.35 -12.50
CA VAL A 212 21.26 16.19 -11.60
C VAL A 212 20.19 16.26 -10.54
N ILE A 213 19.38 15.21 -10.47
CA ILE A 213 18.34 15.04 -9.48
C ILE A 213 18.87 14.14 -8.39
N LYS A 214 19.20 14.69 -7.22
CA LYS A 214 19.62 13.90 -6.04
C LYS A 214 18.40 13.26 -5.39
N ILE A 215 18.55 12.03 -4.95
CA ILE A 215 17.54 11.25 -4.24
C ILE A 215 18.01 11.14 -2.79
N TYR A 216 17.31 11.83 -1.90
CA TYR A 216 17.53 11.79 -0.47
C TYR A 216 16.57 10.80 0.15
N GLY A 217 17.09 9.87 0.95
CA GLY A 217 16.30 8.83 1.60
C GLY A 217 16.06 7.60 0.72
N LYS A 218 15.51 6.56 1.32
CA LYS A 218 15.19 5.29 0.66
C LYS A 218 14.23 5.50 -0.52
N SER A 219 14.22 4.55 -1.44
CA SER A 219 13.43 4.64 -2.69
C SER A 219 11.97 5.00 -2.40
N LEU A 220 11.37 5.84 -3.26
CA LEU A 220 9.95 6.16 -3.19
C LEU A 220 9.14 4.85 -3.20
N LYS A 221 8.33 4.65 -2.18
CA LYS A 221 7.43 3.51 -2.10
C LYS A 221 6.26 3.73 -3.04
N ARG A 222 5.88 2.66 -3.72
CA ARG A 222 4.68 2.65 -4.56
C ARG A 222 3.48 2.28 -3.70
N ASP A 223 2.33 2.75 -4.10
CA ASP A 223 1.00 2.45 -3.55
C ASP A 223 0.42 1.13 -4.10
N ILE A 224 1.29 0.16 -4.35
CA ILE A 224 0.93 -1.15 -4.91
C ILE A 224 1.53 -2.26 -4.04
N ILE A 225 0.69 -3.20 -3.61
CA ILE A 225 1.08 -4.45 -2.97
C ILE A 225 0.79 -5.60 -3.93
N GLU A 226 1.81 -6.36 -4.30
CA GLU A 226 1.65 -7.56 -5.11
C GLU A 226 1.72 -8.78 -4.19
N SER A 227 0.66 -9.59 -4.14
CA SER A 227 0.65 -10.83 -3.38
C SER A 227 -0.36 -11.83 -3.94
N PRO A 228 -0.16 -13.15 -3.73
CA PRO A 228 -1.17 -14.13 -4.05
C PRO A 228 -2.39 -13.97 -3.14
N VAL A 229 -3.53 -14.48 -3.62
CA VAL A 229 -4.69 -14.76 -2.76
C VAL A 229 -4.33 -15.94 -1.86
N GLU A 230 -4.50 -15.79 -0.56
CA GLU A 230 -4.29 -16.89 0.38
C GLU A 230 -5.48 -17.82 0.42
N THR A 231 -5.18 -19.13 0.46
CA THR A 231 -6.13 -20.19 0.75
C THR A 231 -5.65 -20.93 1.99
N ILE A 232 -6.44 -20.93 3.04
CA ILE A 232 -6.13 -21.70 4.26
C ILE A 232 -6.91 -23.00 4.21
N LYS A 233 -6.18 -24.13 4.24
CA LYS A 233 -6.80 -25.46 4.25
C LYS A 233 -7.64 -25.62 5.53
N GLY A 234 -8.90 -26.02 5.35
CA GLY A 234 -9.85 -26.18 6.48
C GLY A 234 -10.46 -24.85 6.97
N ASN A 235 -10.24 -23.74 6.28
CA ASN A 235 -10.89 -22.48 6.60
C ASN A 235 -12.40 -22.54 6.32
N ILE A 236 -13.20 -22.10 7.29
CA ILE A 236 -14.66 -22.04 7.19
C ILE A 236 -15.14 -20.66 6.67
N HIS A 237 -14.30 -19.64 6.71
CA HIS A 237 -14.66 -18.29 6.28
C HIS A 237 -14.47 -18.13 4.76
N PRO A 238 -15.47 -17.62 4.04
CA PRO A 238 -15.45 -17.61 2.57
C PRO A 238 -14.47 -16.61 1.94
N ALA A 239 -13.95 -15.66 2.71
CA ALA A 239 -13.05 -14.61 2.22
C ALA A 239 -11.93 -14.34 3.23
N ILE A 240 -10.68 -14.46 2.80
CA ILE A 240 -9.50 -14.11 3.60
C ILE A 240 -8.63 -13.22 2.74
N TYR A 241 -8.18 -12.10 3.28
CA TYR A 241 -7.08 -11.37 2.67
C TYR A 241 -5.74 -11.80 3.30
N PRO A 242 -4.63 -11.74 2.53
CA PRO A 242 -3.35 -12.29 2.97
C PRO A 242 -2.81 -11.63 4.24
N GLU A 243 -2.24 -12.44 5.14
CA GLU A 243 -1.54 -11.95 6.35
C GLU A 243 -0.47 -10.91 5.98
N TYR A 244 0.24 -11.14 4.88
CA TYR A 244 1.26 -10.23 4.36
C TYR A 244 0.74 -8.80 4.16
N ILE A 245 -0.46 -8.62 3.62
CA ILE A 245 -1.05 -7.30 3.40
C ILE A 245 -1.27 -6.58 4.74
N VAL A 246 -1.85 -7.29 5.72
CA VAL A 246 -2.06 -6.74 7.06
C VAL A 246 -0.73 -6.35 7.69
N GLN A 247 0.30 -7.19 7.58
CA GLN A 247 1.65 -6.89 8.08
C GLN A 247 2.19 -5.58 7.52
N GLU A 248 2.05 -5.36 6.21
CA GLU A 248 2.55 -4.15 5.57
C GLU A 248 1.79 -2.89 6.04
N PHE A 249 0.47 -2.96 6.21
CA PHE A 249 -0.28 -1.84 6.79
C PHE A 249 0.06 -1.60 8.26
N LEU A 250 0.27 -2.64 9.06
CA LEU A 250 0.70 -2.48 10.46
C LEU A 250 2.08 -1.84 10.56
N LYS A 251 3.03 -2.24 9.72
CA LYS A 251 4.35 -1.57 9.64
C LYS A 251 4.24 -0.10 9.28
N LEU A 252 3.36 0.22 8.33
CA LEU A 252 3.17 1.58 7.84
C LEU A 252 2.52 2.50 8.87
N LEU A 253 1.50 2.01 9.60
CA LEU A 253 0.53 2.84 10.31
C LEU A 253 0.49 2.61 11.82
N THR A 254 1.34 1.72 12.37
CA THR A 254 1.36 1.42 13.82
C THR A 254 2.75 1.19 14.38
N GLN A 255 2.89 1.40 15.67
CA GLN A 255 4.04 1.02 16.49
C GLN A 255 3.71 -0.18 17.38
N LYS A 256 4.73 -0.79 18.02
CA LYS A 256 4.53 -1.82 19.04
C LYS A 256 3.60 -1.30 20.15
N ASN A 257 2.76 -2.17 20.69
CA ASN A 257 1.75 -1.89 21.71
C ASN A 257 0.57 -1.01 21.26
N ASP A 258 0.53 -0.54 20.01
CA ASP A 258 -0.66 0.13 19.48
C ASP A 258 -1.85 -0.84 19.42
N VAL A 259 -3.07 -0.28 19.44
CA VAL A 259 -4.31 -1.04 19.31
C VAL A 259 -4.76 -1.08 17.85
N VAL A 260 -5.05 -2.27 17.36
CA VAL A 260 -5.61 -2.55 16.03
C VAL A 260 -7.06 -3.01 16.19
N LEU A 261 -7.99 -2.31 15.58
CA LEU A 261 -9.43 -2.66 15.57
C LEU A 261 -9.80 -3.22 14.21
N ASP A 262 -10.48 -4.36 14.20
CA ASP A 262 -11.17 -4.90 13.03
C ASP A 262 -12.66 -5.10 13.35
N PRO A 263 -13.56 -4.25 12.82
CA PRO A 263 -15.00 -4.36 13.06
C PRO A 263 -15.69 -5.49 12.27
N PHE A 264 -14.96 -6.20 11.40
CA PHE A 264 -15.43 -7.37 10.64
C PHE A 264 -14.37 -8.46 10.67
N LEU A 265 -14.07 -8.97 11.89
CA LEU A 265 -12.92 -9.82 12.17
C LEU A 265 -12.85 -11.09 11.33
N GLY A 266 -14.00 -11.67 10.99
CA GLY A 266 -14.08 -12.91 10.22
C GLY A 266 -13.23 -14.04 10.82
N SER A 267 -12.29 -14.54 10.03
CA SER A 267 -11.38 -15.62 10.45
C SER A 267 -10.25 -15.20 11.40
N GLY A 268 -10.16 -13.92 11.79
CA GLY A 268 -9.18 -13.44 12.76
C GLY A 268 -7.81 -13.07 12.19
N THR A 269 -7.66 -12.91 10.88
CA THR A 269 -6.35 -12.61 10.26
C THR A 269 -5.73 -11.33 10.82
N THR A 270 -6.51 -10.25 10.95
CA THR A 270 -6.04 -8.97 11.52
C THR A 270 -5.53 -9.15 12.96
N ALA A 271 -6.30 -9.83 13.80
CA ALA A 271 -5.93 -10.06 15.20
C ALA A 271 -4.67 -10.93 15.34
N MET A 272 -4.56 -11.98 14.50
CA MET A 272 -3.37 -12.83 14.46
C MET A 272 -2.11 -12.05 14.11
N VAL A 273 -2.17 -11.26 13.04
CA VAL A 273 -1.03 -10.46 12.58
C VAL A 273 -0.68 -9.40 13.62
N ALA A 274 -1.67 -8.74 14.20
CA ALA A 274 -1.44 -7.77 15.28
C ALA A 274 -0.68 -8.42 16.43
N LYS A 275 -1.11 -9.61 16.88
CA LYS A 275 -0.47 -10.37 17.95
C LYS A 275 0.97 -10.77 17.60
N LYS A 276 1.18 -11.36 16.41
CA LYS A 276 2.53 -11.74 15.92
C LYS A 276 3.50 -10.54 15.88
N MET A 277 2.97 -9.33 15.66
CA MET A 277 3.76 -8.11 15.55
C MET A 277 3.80 -7.29 16.86
N GLU A 278 3.39 -7.84 17.98
CA GLU A 278 3.37 -7.18 19.30
C GLU A 278 2.47 -5.93 19.33
N ARG A 279 1.31 -5.99 18.67
CA ARG A 279 0.22 -5.02 18.78
C ARG A 279 -0.93 -5.61 19.57
N ASN A 280 -1.65 -4.76 20.29
CA ASN A 280 -2.93 -5.14 20.88
C ASN A 280 -4.00 -5.16 19.80
N TYR A 281 -5.05 -5.93 19.99
CA TYR A 281 -6.15 -6.00 19.01
C TYR A 281 -7.53 -6.01 19.69
N ILE A 282 -8.50 -5.51 18.96
CA ILE A 282 -9.93 -5.64 19.24
C ILE A 282 -10.56 -6.13 17.94
N GLY A 283 -11.26 -7.26 18.01
CA GLY A 283 -12.01 -7.82 16.87
C GLY A 283 -13.49 -7.86 17.19
N ILE A 284 -14.31 -7.51 16.22
CA ILE A 284 -15.78 -7.63 16.32
C ILE A 284 -16.22 -8.56 15.20
N GLU A 285 -17.04 -9.57 15.55
CA GLU A 285 -17.59 -10.54 14.62
C GLU A 285 -19.00 -10.92 15.09
N VAL A 286 -19.95 -10.93 14.16
CA VAL A 286 -21.36 -11.24 14.48
C VAL A 286 -21.64 -12.73 14.45
N ASN A 287 -20.84 -13.49 13.65
CA ASN A 287 -21.01 -14.94 13.53
C ASN A 287 -20.22 -15.67 14.61
N ALA A 288 -20.91 -16.37 15.51
CA ALA A 288 -20.28 -17.10 16.61
C ALA A 288 -19.30 -18.17 16.14
N ASP A 289 -19.58 -18.87 15.03
CA ASP A 289 -18.68 -19.91 14.48
C ASP A 289 -17.35 -19.28 14.02
N TYR A 290 -17.40 -18.07 13.44
CA TYR A 290 -16.19 -17.35 13.04
C TYR A 290 -15.43 -16.82 14.25
N CYS A 291 -16.11 -16.38 15.31
CA CYS A 291 -15.48 -16.03 16.58
C CYS A 291 -14.68 -17.21 17.14
N GLU A 292 -15.33 -18.38 17.29
CA GLU A 292 -14.67 -19.60 17.80
C GLU A 292 -13.47 -20.02 16.92
N TYR A 293 -13.61 -19.91 15.61
CA TYR A 293 -12.52 -20.22 14.67
C TYR A 293 -11.35 -19.22 14.83
N ALA A 294 -11.62 -17.94 14.95
CA ALA A 294 -10.60 -16.91 15.17
C ALA A 294 -9.86 -17.12 16.51
N GLU A 295 -10.57 -17.46 17.59
CA GLU A 295 -9.98 -17.78 18.89
C GLU A 295 -9.04 -18.99 18.83
N LYS A 296 -9.42 -20.05 18.12
CA LYS A 296 -8.56 -21.23 17.91
C LYS A 296 -7.27 -20.86 17.16
N ARG A 297 -7.35 -20.05 16.12
CA ARG A 297 -6.18 -19.54 15.39
C ARG A 297 -5.27 -18.70 16.30
N LEU A 298 -5.84 -17.81 17.09
CA LEU A 298 -5.10 -16.97 18.04
C LEU A 298 -4.38 -17.76 19.13
N ALA A 299 -4.99 -18.84 19.61
CA ALA A 299 -4.38 -19.75 20.58
C ALA A 299 -3.15 -20.48 19.99
N THR A 300 -3.17 -20.80 18.70
CA THR A 300 -2.02 -21.40 18.01
C THR A 300 -0.83 -20.42 17.95
N VAL A 301 -1.08 -19.18 17.56
CA VAL A 301 -0.05 -18.13 17.54
C VAL A 301 0.58 -17.93 18.93
N GLN A 302 -0.21 -17.99 19.98
CA GLN A 302 0.30 -17.85 21.34
C GLN A 302 1.24 -18.98 21.75
N LYS A 303 0.98 -20.20 21.31
CA LYS A 303 1.86 -21.35 21.55
C LYS A 303 3.17 -21.22 20.77
N GLU A 304 3.10 -20.81 19.50
CA GLU A 304 4.27 -20.59 18.65
C GLU A 304 5.21 -19.53 19.25
N MET A 305 4.67 -18.37 19.64
CA MET A 305 5.46 -17.30 20.28
C MET A 305 6.06 -17.72 21.61
N ALA A 306 5.36 -18.54 22.40
CA ALA A 306 5.88 -19.06 23.67
C ALA A 306 7.04 -20.05 23.43
N MET A 307 6.97 -20.88 22.38
CA MET A 307 8.05 -21.81 22.04
C MET A 307 9.32 -21.11 21.55
N GLU A 308 9.19 -20.01 20.79
CA GLU A 308 10.33 -19.20 20.34
C GLU A 308 11.12 -18.54 21.48
N LEU A 309 10.50 -18.34 22.65
CA LEU A 309 11.16 -17.80 23.85
C LEU A 309 12.03 -18.84 24.60
N PHE A 310 11.93 -20.12 24.23
CA PHE A 310 12.67 -21.22 24.87
C PHE A 310 13.77 -21.82 23.96
N ILE A 311 14.01 -21.25 22.79
CA ILE A 311 15.11 -21.60 21.86
C ILE A 311 16.13 -20.46 21.86
#